data_5d1af71ca5fe717ce75df42f018bc2f5
#
_entry.id   5d1af71ca5fe717ce75df42f018bc2f5
#
_cell.length_a   1.000
_cell.length_b   1.000
_cell.length_c   1.000
_cell.angle_alpha   90.00
_cell.angle_beta   90.00
_cell.angle_gamma   90.00
#
_symmetry.space_group_name_H-M   'P 1'
#
loop_
_entity.id
_entity.type
_entity.pdbx_description
1 polymer ?
#
loop_
_entity_poly.entity_id
_entity_poly.type
_entity_poly.pdbx_seq_one_letter_code
_entity_poly.pdbx_strand_id
1 'polypeptide(L)'
;IQLDYKVHFLPDLHINVNAGYDISRGTYTDSVQENYFPSDLSGGYIYHADPSQEVKNLLFESYLFYSKEIEPLKSKFDITAGYSYNNFFRTNYFYPTYRADGVQFPNSDPVFPFDEPSNAIVSFYGRLNYALNNKYLLTASLRQDGSSRFSEENRWGLFPSAALAWKISEENFLKNSKSLSNLKLRMSYGVTGQQDGIANYYYQTGYN
;
A
#
# COMPACT_ATOMS: atom_id res chain seq x y z
N ILE A 1 -15.54 -6.11 0.30
CA ILE A 1 -16.68 -6.10 -0.66
C ILE A 1 -16.08 -5.72 -2.00
N GLN A 2 -16.46 -6.49 -3.03
CA GLN A 2 -16.06 -6.21 -4.41
C GLN A 2 -17.31 -6.26 -5.29
N LEU A 3 -17.47 -5.24 -6.13
CA LEU A 3 -18.53 -5.13 -7.13
C LEU A 3 -17.88 -4.93 -8.50
N ASP A 4 -18.31 -5.72 -9.47
CA ASP A 4 -17.98 -5.55 -10.90
C ASP A 4 -19.29 -5.42 -11.67
N TYR A 5 -19.46 -4.28 -12.35
CA TYR A 5 -20.62 -4.02 -13.17
C TYR A 5 -20.21 -3.85 -14.63
N LYS A 6 -20.63 -4.78 -15.47
CA LYS A 6 -20.52 -4.70 -16.92
C LYS A 6 -21.57 -3.75 -17.47
N VAL A 7 -21.13 -2.67 -18.14
CA VAL A 7 -22.04 -1.65 -18.65
C VAL A 7 -22.89 -2.20 -19.78
N HIS A 8 -24.21 -2.19 -19.61
CA HIS A 8 -25.16 -2.88 -20.52
C HIS A 8 -25.08 -2.38 -21.97
N PHE A 9 -24.97 -1.07 -22.18
CA PHE A 9 -24.91 -0.47 -23.52
C PHE A 9 -23.49 -0.37 -24.10
N LEU A 10 -22.46 -0.67 -23.30
CA LEU A 10 -21.05 -0.69 -23.69
C LEU A 10 -20.36 -1.89 -23.03
N PRO A 11 -20.56 -3.12 -23.58
CA PRO A 11 -20.14 -4.36 -22.94
C PRO A 11 -18.61 -4.51 -22.72
N ASP A 12 -17.82 -3.71 -23.41
CA ASP A 12 -16.35 -3.66 -23.30
C ASP A 12 -15.90 -2.83 -22.07
N LEU A 13 -16.84 -2.12 -21.41
CA LEU A 13 -16.59 -1.29 -20.24
C LEU A 13 -17.10 -1.95 -18.97
N HIS A 14 -16.24 -2.01 -17.96
CA HIS A 14 -16.55 -2.47 -16.62
C HIS A 14 -16.31 -1.34 -15.60
N ILE A 15 -17.20 -1.25 -14.63
CA ILE A 15 -17.07 -0.38 -13.46
C ILE A 15 -16.81 -1.29 -12.27
N ASN A 16 -15.69 -1.06 -11.60
CA ASN A 16 -15.29 -1.82 -10.44
C ASN A 16 -15.27 -0.95 -9.20
N VAL A 17 -15.78 -1.48 -8.09
CA VAL A 17 -15.73 -0.85 -6.78
C VAL A 17 -15.28 -1.88 -5.76
N ASN A 18 -14.20 -1.57 -5.04
CA ASN A 18 -13.65 -2.39 -3.98
C ASN A 18 -13.67 -1.60 -2.68
N ALA A 19 -14.17 -2.20 -1.61
CA ALA A 19 -14.09 -1.67 -0.25
C ALA A 19 -13.56 -2.75 0.70
N GLY A 20 -12.53 -2.41 1.44
CA GLY A 20 -11.88 -3.27 2.42
C GLY A 20 -11.80 -2.58 3.78
N TYR A 21 -11.96 -3.35 4.83
CA TYR A 21 -11.74 -2.93 6.20
C TYR A 21 -11.03 -4.04 6.96
N ASP A 22 -9.91 -3.69 7.56
CA ASP A 22 -9.07 -4.60 8.33
C ASP A 22 -8.88 -4.07 9.73
N ILE A 23 -8.96 -4.95 10.74
CA ILE A 23 -8.69 -4.62 12.13
C ILE A 23 -7.70 -5.64 12.69
N SER A 24 -6.64 -5.12 13.30
CA SER A 24 -5.67 -5.92 14.02
C SER A 24 -5.50 -5.36 15.43
N ARG A 25 -5.46 -6.24 16.42
CA ARG A 25 -5.19 -5.89 17.83
C ARG A 25 -3.98 -6.68 18.31
N GLY A 26 -3.11 -6.01 19.02
CA GLY A 26 -1.94 -6.61 19.62
C GLY A 26 -1.99 -6.48 21.14
N THR A 27 -1.46 -7.48 21.84
CA THR A 27 -1.17 -7.44 23.28
C THR A 27 0.34 -7.45 23.47
N TYR A 28 0.81 -6.82 24.51
CA TYR A 28 2.23 -6.80 24.84
C TYR A 28 2.42 -7.01 26.33
N THR A 29 3.32 -7.88 26.68
CA THR A 29 3.74 -8.10 28.07
C THR A 29 5.25 -8.09 28.12
N ASP A 30 5.80 -7.29 29.00
CA ASP A 30 7.23 -7.25 29.31
C ASP A 30 7.40 -7.42 30.82
N SER A 31 8.39 -8.23 31.20
CA SER A 31 8.64 -8.50 32.61
C SER A 31 10.11 -8.73 32.88
N VAL A 32 10.59 -8.20 33.99
CA VAL A 32 11.94 -8.43 34.52
C VAL A 32 11.86 -9.01 35.91
N GLN A 33 12.58 -10.10 36.14
CA GLN A 33 12.63 -10.77 37.43
C GLN A 33 13.35 -9.92 38.48
N GLU A 34 12.99 -10.11 39.72
CA GLU A 34 13.48 -9.36 40.90
C GLU A 34 15.00 -9.35 41.06
N ASN A 35 15.69 -10.40 40.63
CA ASN A 35 17.13 -10.60 40.77
C ASN A 35 17.92 -10.44 39.44
N TYR A 36 17.32 -9.83 38.42
CA TYR A 36 18.02 -9.64 37.13
C TYR A 36 19.02 -8.47 37.22
N PHE A 37 20.31 -8.80 37.05
CA PHE A 37 21.37 -7.80 36.95
C PHE A 37 21.62 -7.48 35.46
N PRO A 38 21.60 -6.25 34.98
CA PRO A 38 21.82 -4.99 35.69
C PRO A 38 20.55 -4.10 35.81
N SER A 39 19.43 -4.59 36.29
CA SER A 39 18.28 -3.74 36.47
C SER A 39 18.44 -2.86 37.73
N ASP A 40 18.43 -1.53 37.56
CA ASP A 40 18.31 -0.57 38.66
C ASP A 40 16.93 -0.63 39.35
N LEU A 41 16.07 -1.49 38.85
CA LEU A 41 14.72 -1.73 39.35
C LEU A 41 14.74 -2.86 40.40
N SER A 42 15.07 -2.51 41.66
CA SER A 42 14.94 -3.44 42.76
C SER A 42 13.49 -3.91 42.88
N GLY A 43 13.28 -5.24 42.78
CA GLY A 43 11.95 -5.87 42.91
C GLY A 43 11.33 -6.29 41.55
N GLY A 44 12.05 -6.20 40.46
CA GLY A 44 11.54 -6.55 39.11
C GLY A 44 10.37 -5.65 38.67
N TYR A 45 9.89 -5.87 37.45
CA TYR A 45 8.70 -5.20 36.95
C TYR A 45 7.85 -6.09 36.06
N ILE A 46 6.59 -5.75 35.93
CA ILE A 46 5.65 -6.28 34.97
C ILE A 46 4.96 -5.10 34.26
N TYR A 47 5.01 -5.08 32.96
CA TYR A 47 4.21 -4.20 32.12
C TYR A 47 3.31 -5.05 31.24
N HIS A 48 2.01 -4.86 31.38
CA HIS A 48 1.00 -5.58 30.61
C HIS A 48 0.10 -4.58 29.91
N ALA A 49 0.00 -4.71 28.59
CA ALA A 49 -0.82 -3.88 27.73
C ALA A 49 -1.79 -4.75 26.92
N ASP A 50 -3.08 -4.65 27.22
CA ASP A 50 -4.15 -5.36 26.51
C ASP A 50 -5.38 -4.45 26.31
N PRO A 51 -5.62 -3.96 25.09
CA PRO A 51 -4.74 -4.04 23.92
C PRO A 51 -3.52 -3.11 24.02
N SER A 52 -2.37 -3.52 23.49
CA SER A 52 -1.21 -2.63 23.37
C SER A 52 -1.34 -1.68 22.20
N GLN A 53 -1.92 -2.19 21.11
CA GLN A 53 -2.22 -1.41 19.92
C GLN A 53 -3.47 -1.95 19.20
N GLU A 54 -4.16 -1.07 18.53
CA GLU A 54 -5.20 -1.40 17.55
C GLU A 54 -4.87 -0.72 16.22
N VAL A 55 -4.86 -1.49 15.13
CA VAL A 55 -4.64 -0.97 13.77
C VAL A 55 -5.91 -1.20 12.98
N LYS A 56 -6.41 -0.12 12.35
CA LYS A 56 -7.57 -0.14 11.47
C LYS A 56 -7.16 0.39 10.10
N ASN A 57 -7.36 -0.41 9.07
CA ASN A 57 -7.09 -0.01 7.70
C ASN A 57 -8.39 0.05 6.92
N LEU A 58 -8.63 1.17 6.27
CA LEU A 58 -9.76 1.36 5.37
C LEU A 58 -9.23 1.50 3.94
N LEU A 59 -9.71 0.65 3.05
CA LEU A 59 -9.44 0.69 1.62
C LEU A 59 -10.74 0.99 0.88
N PHE A 60 -10.70 1.98 0.01
CA PHE A 60 -11.71 2.19 -1.02
C PHE A 60 -11.04 2.40 -2.36
N GLU A 61 -11.50 1.66 -3.38
CA GLU A 61 -11.01 1.79 -4.75
C GLU A 61 -12.20 1.74 -5.72
N SER A 62 -12.17 2.61 -6.72
CA SER A 62 -13.12 2.59 -7.81
C SER A 62 -12.40 2.85 -9.12
N TYR A 63 -12.65 2.00 -10.13
CA TYR A 63 -12.02 2.17 -11.43
C TYR A 63 -12.90 1.72 -12.58
N LEU A 64 -12.66 2.34 -13.71
CA LEU A 64 -13.19 1.96 -15.01
C LEU A 64 -12.16 1.08 -15.72
N PHE A 65 -12.60 -0.01 -16.27
CA PHE A 65 -11.80 -0.91 -17.09
C PHE A 65 -12.47 -1.08 -18.45
N TYR A 66 -11.77 -0.68 -19.52
CA TYR A 66 -12.23 -0.85 -20.89
C TYR A 66 -11.25 -1.72 -21.65
N SER A 67 -11.78 -2.78 -22.30
CA SER A 67 -10.96 -3.71 -23.10
C SER A 67 -11.56 -3.86 -24.48
N LYS A 68 -10.74 -3.65 -25.53
CA LYS A 68 -11.15 -3.75 -26.91
C LYS A 68 -10.13 -4.50 -27.76
N GLU A 69 -10.60 -5.46 -28.51
CA GLU A 69 -9.85 -6.13 -29.57
C GLU A 69 -10.29 -5.60 -30.95
N ILE A 70 -9.33 -5.24 -31.76
CA ILE A 70 -9.54 -4.75 -33.14
C ILE A 70 -8.96 -5.79 -34.07
N GLU A 71 -9.78 -6.76 -34.46
CA GLU A 71 -9.37 -7.90 -35.30
C GLU A 71 -8.67 -7.50 -36.60
N PRO A 72 -9.14 -6.50 -37.39
CA PRO A 72 -8.47 -6.11 -38.63
C PRO A 72 -7.03 -5.63 -38.41
N LEU A 73 -6.75 -5.02 -37.29
CA LEU A 73 -5.44 -4.52 -36.88
C LEU A 73 -4.64 -5.52 -36.07
N LYS A 74 -5.23 -6.70 -35.75
CA LYS A 74 -4.65 -7.68 -34.81
C LYS A 74 -4.12 -7.03 -33.54
N SER A 75 -4.85 -6.07 -33.03
CA SER A 75 -4.45 -5.29 -31.86
C SER A 75 -5.50 -5.39 -30.75
N LYS A 76 -5.01 -5.36 -29.53
CA LYS A 76 -5.81 -5.32 -28.33
C LYS A 76 -5.31 -4.19 -27.44
N PHE A 77 -6.22 -3.43 -26.86
CA PHE A 77 -5.89 -2.47 -25.81
C PHE A 77 -6.82 -2.61 -24.61
N ASP A 78 -6.24 -2.43 -23.46
CA ASP A 78 -6.93 -2.37 -22.18
C ASP A 78 -6.58 -1.03 -21.53
N ILE A 79 -7.61 -0.29 -21.12
CA ILE A 79 -7.48 0.99 -20.43
C ILE A 79 -8.10 0.86 -19.06
N THR A 80 -7.37 1.27 -18.04
CA THR A 80 -7.87 1.40 -16.67
C THR A 80 -7.70 2.85 -16.23
N ALA A 81 -8.71 3.43 -15.61
CA ALA A 81 -8.64 4.72 -14.95
C ALA A 81 -9.38 4.64 -13.61
N GLY A 82 -8.74 5.08 -12.55
CA GLY A 82 -9.31 4.85 -11.23
C GLY A 82 -8.85 5.82 -10.16
N TYR A 83 -9.51 5.68 -9.04
CA TYR A 83 -9.29 6.39 -7.79
C TYR A 83 -9.13 5.37 -6.68
N SER A 84 -8.20 5.60 -5.75
CA SER A 84 -8.12 4.85 -4.51
C SER A 84 -7.91 5.76 -3.31
N TYR A 85 -8.48 5.36 -2.20
CA TYR A 85 -8.33 5.96 -0.89
C TYR A 85 -7.95 4.89 0.11
N ASN A 86 -6.80 5.09 0.78
CA ASN A 86 -6.33 4.25 1.85
C ASN A 86 -6.19 5.09 3.10
N ASN A 87 -6.73 4.63 4.21
CA ASN A 87 -6.57 5.28 5.50
C ASN A 87 -6.07 4.27 6.53
N PHE A 88 -5.02 4.64 7.23
CA PHE A 88 -4.33 3.84 8.22
C PHE A 88 -4.45 4.52 9.57
N PHE A 89 -5.23 3.94 10.45
CA PHE A 89 -5.37 4.36 11.84
C PHE A 89 -4.60 3.41 12.72
N ARG A 90 -3.87 3.95 13.66
CA ARG A 90 -3.26 3.18 14.73
C ARG A 90 -3.60 3.85 16.04
N THR A 91 -4.10 3.07 17.00
CA THR A 91 -4.24 3.49 18.40
C THR A 91 -3.19 2.73 19.20
N ASN A 92 -2.28 3.43 19.83
CA ASN A 92 -1.31 2.87 20.77
C ASN A 92 -1.83 3.17 22.18
N TYR A 93 -1.96 2.16 23.01
CA TYR A 93 -2.42 2.30 24.39
C TYR A 93 -1.23 2.26 25.34
N PHE A 94 -1.28 3.08 26.37
CA PHE A 94 -0.26 3.17 27.40
C PHE A 94 -0.86 2.82 28.76
N TYR A 95 -0.12 2.06 29.55
CA TYR A 95 -0.56 1.55 30.85
C TYR A 95 0.49 1.82 31.92
N PRO A 96 0.10 1.90 33.20
CA PRO A 96 1.04 1.95 34.31
C PRO A 96 1.93 0.69 34.37
N THR A 97 3.09 0.83 34.97
CA THR A 97 4.02 -0.27 35.23
C THR A 97 3.88 -0.73 36.66
N TYR A 98 3.92 -2.03 36.91
CA TYR A 98 3.80 -2.64 38.22
C TYR A 98 5.07 -3.37 38.63
N ARG A 99 5.36 -3.45 39.90
CA ARG A 99 6.37 -4.35 40.44
C ARG A 99 5.89 -5.80 40.35
N ALA A 100 6.82 -6.75 40.53
CA ALA A 100 6.49 -8.18 40.51
C ALA A 100 5.53 -8.58 41.63
N ASP A 101 5.46 -7.82 42.70
CA ASP A 101 4.50 -7.99 43.83
C ASP A 101 3.11 -7.39 43.53
N GLY A 102 2.90 -6.78 42.38
CA GLY A 102 1.64 -6.18 41.97
C GLY A 102 1.45 -4.72 42.43
N VAL A 103 2.43 -4.12 43.09
CA VAL A 103 2.37 -2.71 43.49
C VAL A 103 2.76 -1.83 42.31
N GLN A 104 1.93 -0.83 42.00
CA GLN A 104 2.23 0.13 40.92
C GLN A 104 3.48 0.97 41.27
N PHE A 105 4.34 1.17 40.29
CA PHE A 105 5.45 2.10 40.45
C PHE A 105 4.94 3.53 40.59
N PRO A 106 5.50 4.34 41.53
CA PRO A 106 5.17 5.75 41.62
C PRO A 106 5.43 6.48 40.29
N ASN A 107 4.51 7.35 39.91
CA ASN A 107 4.59 8.16 38.68
C ASN A 107 4.67 7.34 37.36
N SER A 108 4.23 6.08 37.37
CA SER A 108 4.15 5.24 36.14
C SER A 108 2.87 5.43 35.35
N ASP A 109 1.94 6.23 35.84
CA ASP A 109 0.74 6.56 35.07
C ASP A 109 1.13 7.30 33.81
N PRO A 110 0.64 6.86 32.63
CA PRO A 110 0.94 7.56 31.40
C PRO A 110 0.28 8.94 31.38
N VAL A 111 0.96 9.96 30.87
CA VAL A 111 0.44 11.33 30.71
C VAL A 111 -0.81 11.32 29.83
N PHE A 112 -0.78 10.48 28.78
CA PHE A 112 -1.92 10.21 27.90
C PHE A 112 -2.18 8.70 27.89
N PRO A 113 -3.45 8.25 28.04
CA PRO A 113 -3.77 6.81 28.03
C PRO A 113 -3.62 6.16 26.66
N PHE A 114 -3.62 6.95 25.59
CA PHE A 114 -3.40 6.47 24.21
C PHE A 114 -2.98 7.63 23.31
N ASP A 115 -2.42 7.29 22.16
CA ASP A 115 -2.26 8.18 21.02
C ASP A 115 -2.89 7.54 19.76
N GLU A 116 -3.26 8.37 18.77
CA GLU A 116 -3.96 7.92 17.56
C GLU A 116 -3.30 8.50 16.29
N PRO A 117 -2.06 8.08 15.98
CA PRO A 117 -1.45 8.49 14.72
C PRO A 117 -2.21 7.90 13.53
N SER A 118 -2.56 8.76 12.58
CA SER A 118 -3.22 8.33 11.34
C SER A 118 -2.56 8.93 10.10
N ASN A 119 -2.64 8.21 9.00
CA ASN A 119 -2.25 8.74 7.70
C ASN A 119 -3.16 8.22 6.60
N ALA A 120 -3.37 9.06 5.60
CA ALA A 120 -4.18 8.73 4.44
C ALA A 120 -3.41 8.94 3.15
N ILE A 121 -3.72 8.10 2.16
CA ILE A 121 -3.22 8.20 0.79
C ILE A 121 -4.43 8.26 -0.14
N VAL A 122 -4.46 9.28 -0.98
CA VAL A 122 -5.41 9.43 -2.10
C VAL A 122 -4.65 9.26 -3.39
N SER A 123 -5.18 8.47 -4.31
CA SER A 123 -4.51 8.20 -5.58
C SER A 123 -5.47 8.31 -6.74
N PHE A 124 -4.99 8.94 -7.82
CA PHE A 124 -5.60 8.89 -9.15
C PHE A 124 -4.65 8.19 -10.08
N TYR A 125 -5.15 7.24 -10.87
CA TYR A 125 -4.29 6.49 -11.76
C TYR A 125 -4.94 6.16 -13.09
N GLY A 126 -4.08 6.04 -14.10
CA GLY A 126 -4.42 5.55 -15.41
C GLY A 126 -3.41 4.55 -15.91
N ARG A 127 -3.85 3.51 -16.60
CA ARG A 127 -3.01 2.50 -17.23
C ARG A 127 -3.53 2.17 -18.62
N LEU A 128 -2.60 2.06 -19.54
CA LEU A 128 -2.83 1.55 -20.89
C LEU A 128 -1.97 0.30 -21.10
N ASN A 129 -2.59 -0.79 -21.51
CA ASN A 129 -1.89 -1.93 -22.09
C ASN A 129 -2.29 -2.00 -23.58
N TYR A 130 -1.31 -2.15 -24.44
CA TYR A 130 -1.52 -2.29 -25.86
C TYR A 130 -0.73 -3.47 -26.40
N ALA A 131 -1.37 -4.32 -27.18
CA ALA A 131 -0.75 -5.45 -27.84
C ALA A 131 -1.01 -5.38 -29.34
N LEU A 132 0.05 -5.37 -30.14
CA LEU A 132 0.00 -5.41 -31.61
C LEU A 132 0.53 -6.75 -32.11
N ASN A 133 -0.28 -7.43 -32.93
CA ASN A 133 0.04 -8.76 -33.49
C ASN A 133 0.43 -9.81 -32.44
N ASN A 134 0.08 -9.59 -31.18
CA ASN A 134 0.56 -10.37 -30.03
C ASN A 134 2.10 -10.47 -29.89
N LYS A 135 2.83 -9.63 -30.63
CA LYS A 135 4.29 -9.57 -30.68
C LYS A 135 4.86 -8.37 -29.94
N TYR A 136 4.27 -7.20 -30.15
CA TYR A 136 4.70 -5.95 -29.56
C TYR A 136 3.75 -5.57 -28.47
N LEU A 137 4.25 -5.44 -27.26
CA LEU A 137 3.45 -5.15 -26.07
C LEU A 137 3.95 -3.84 -25.45
N LEU A 138 3.05 -2.91 -25.26
CA LEU A 138 3.28 -1.65 -24.55
C LEU A 138 2.43 -1.63 -23.29
N THR A 139 3.02 -1.26 -22.19
CA THR A 139 2.29 -0.83 -20.98
C THR A 139 2.75 0.57 -20.62
N ALA A 140 1.83 1.47 -20.39
CA ALA A 140 2.10 2.80 -19.85
C ALA A 140 1.18 3.05 -18.66
N SER A 141 1.69 3.66 -17.61
CA SER A 141 0.86 4.08 -16.48
C SER A 141 1.30 5.43 -15.94
N LEU A 142 0.33 6.15 -15.42
CA LEU A 142 0.51 7.40 -14.72
C LEU A 142 -0.29 7.31 -13.42
N ARG A 143 0.38 7.59 -12.29
CA ARG A 143 -0.25 7.63 -10.98
C ARG A 143 0.11 8.91 -10.27
N GLN A 144 -0.86 9.55 -9.69
CA GLN A 144 -0.70 10.72 -8.85
C GLN A 144 -1.18 10.37 -7.45
N ASP A 145 -0.29 10.42 -6.48
CA ASP A 145 -0.56 10.08 -5.09
C ASP A 145 -0.43 11.30 -4.19
N GLY A 146 -1.42 11.53 -3.34
CA GLY A 146 -1.39 12.51 -2.30
C GLY A 146 -1.33 11.84 -0.92
N SER A 147 -0.32 12.15 -0.12
CA SER A 147 -0.15 11.57 1.21
C SER A 147 -0.26 12.65 2.30
N SER A 148 -1.01 12.33 3.36
CA SER A 148 -1.14 13.20 4.53
C SER A 148 0.12 13.29 5.40
N ARG A 149 1.16 12.50 5.10
CA ARG A 149 2.47 12.58 5.79
C ARG A 149 3.29 13.80 5.37
N PHE A 150 2.91 14.45 4.26
CA PHE A 150 3.60 15.64 3.73
C PHE A 150 2.77 16.91 3.93
N SER A 151 3.45 18.05 3.94
CA SER A 151 2.80 19.37 3.93
C SER A 151 1.93 19.55 2.70
N GLU A 152 0.98 20.49 2.76
CA GLU A 152 0.06 20.76 1.66
C GLU A 152 0.76 21.03 0.33
N GLU A 153 1.87 21.76 0.36
CA GLU A 153 2.65 22.13 -0.83
C GLU A 153 3.37 20.94 -1.48
N ASN A 154 3.75 19.92 -0.69
CA ASN A 154 4.55 18.77 -1.14
C ASN A 154 3.77 17.45 -1.09
N ARG A 155 2.47 17.50 -0.88
CA ARG A 155 1.62 16.31 -0.65
C ARG A 155 1.50 15.40 -1.86
N TRP A 156 1.56 15.98 -3.08
CA TRP A 156 1.27 15.28 -4.31
C TRP A 156 2.53 14.88 -5.06
N GLY A 157 2.66 13.59 -5.35
CA GLY A 157 3.69 13.01 -6.20
C GLY A 157 3.12 12.45 -7.49
N LEU A 158 3.86 12.57 -8.60
CA LEU A 158 3.50 12.01 -9.91
C LEU A 158 4.48 10.89 -10.26
N PHE A 159 3.95 9.71 -10.58
CA PHE A 159 4.70 8.47 -10.80
C PHE A 159 4.38 7.88 -12.18
N PRO A 160 5.08 8.33 -13.23
CA PRO A 160 4.96 7.75 -14.56
C PRO A 160 5.74 6.44 -14.67
N SER A 161 5.21 5.50 -15.46
CA SER A 161 5.95 4.30 -15.87
C SER A 161 5.60 3.88 -17.29
N ALA A 162 6.58 3.25 -17.97
CA ALA A 162 6.39 2.65 -19.28
C ALA A 162 7.19 1.35 -19.39
N ALA A 163 6.62 0.37 -20.09
CA ALA A 163 7.28 -0.89 -20.39
C ALA A 163 6.98 -1.32 -21.82
N LEU A 164 7.99 -1.80 -22.50
CA LEU A 164 7.92 -2.37 -23.83
C LEU A 164 8.35 -3.83 -23.79
N ALA A 165 7.67 -4.68 -24.54
CA ALA A 165 8.08 -6.05 -24.71
C ALA A 165 7.92 -6.48 -26.17
N TRP A 166 8.94 -7.14 -26.70
CA TRP A 166 8.97 -7.69 -28.04
C TRP A 166 9.18 -9.20 -27.99
N LYS A 167 8.21 -9.94 -28.50
CA LYS A 167 8.30 -11.40 -28.65
C LYS A 167 9.03 -11.72 -29.96
N ILE A 168 10.34 -11.78 -29.93
CA ILE A 168 11.20 -11.99 -31.09
C ILE A 168 10.97 -13.38 -31.69
N SER A 169 10.65 -14.38 -30.85
CA SER A 169 10.31 -15.73 -31.32
C SER A 169 9.09 -15.80 -32.25
N GLU A 170 8.18 -14.79 -32.18
CA GLU A 170 7.00 -14.73 -33.05
C GLU A 170 7.27 -14.04 -34.38
N GLU A 171 8.50 -13.56 -34.62
CA GLU A 171 8.89 -12.97 -35.90
C GLU A 171 9.08 -14.04 -37.00
N ASN A 172 8.75 -13.67 -38.24
CA ASN A 172 8.76 -14.60 -39.36
C ASN A 172 10.11 -15.31 -39.56
N PHE A 173 11.21 -14.66 -39.18
CA PHE A 173 12.57 -15.22 -39.32
C PHE A 173 12.94 -16.20 -38.22
N LEU A 174 12.18 -16.25 -37.09
CA LEU A 174 12.43 -17.16 -35.99
C LEU A 174 11.26 -18.12 -35.70
N LYS A 175 10.08 -17.86 -36.22
CA LYS A 175 8.86 -18.62 -35.92
C LYS A 175 8.98 -20.14 -36.18
N ASN A 176 9.83 -20.54 -37.09
CA ASN A 176 10.05 -21.95 -37.44
C ASN A 176 11.37 -22.52 -36.87
N SER A 177 12.00 -21.82 -35.96
CA SER A 177 13.23 -22.29 -35.30
C SER A 177 12.96 -23.50 -34.42
N LYS A 178 13.61 -24.60 -34.65
CA LYS A 178 13.51 -25.83 -33.82
C LYS A 178 14.31 -25.71 -32.52
N SER A 179 15.26 -24.78 -32.47
CA SER A 179 16.16 -24.61 -31.31
C SER A 179 15.72 -23.51 -30.35
N LEU A 180 14.76 -22.68 -30.75
CA LEU A 180 14.35 -21.52 -29.97
C LEU A 180 12.82 -21.49 -29.81
N SER A 181 12.33 -21.87 -28.65
CA SER A 181 10.89 -21.94 -28.37
C SER A 181 10.29 -20.60 -27.93
N ASN A 182 11.07 -19.78 -27.21
CA ASN A 182 10.60 -18.48 -26.73
C ASN A 182 11.79 -17.52 -26.56
N LEU A 183 11.72 -16.36 -27.24
CA LEU A 183 12.63 -15.25 -27.06
C LEU A 183 11.84 -13.96 -26.93
N LYS A 184 11.94 -13.30 -25.80
CA LYS A 184 11.23 -12.07 -25.49
C LYS A 184 12.19 -11.03 -24.90
N LEU A 185 12.32 -9.90 -25.56
CA LEU A 185 13.01 -8.72 -25.02
C LEU A 185 12.01 -7.86 -24.22
N ARG A 186 12.43 -7.35 -23.08
CA ARG A 186 11.65 -6.43 -22.25
C ARG A 186 12.52 -5.28 -21.80
N MET A 187 11.93 -4.08 -21.83
CA MET A 187 12.53 -2.85 -21.30
C MET A 187 11.46 -2.12 -20.50
N SER A 188 11.83 -1.56 -19.36
CA SER A 188 10.91 -0.77 -18.55
C SER A 188 11.62 0.37 -17.84
N TYR A 189 10.88 1.44 -17.64
CA TYR A 189 11.28 2.60 -16.86
C TYR A 189 10.11 3.03 -15.99
N GLY A 190 10.38 3.47 -14.77
CA GLY A 190 9.33 3.98 -13.88
C GLY A 190 9.92 4.82 -12.76
N VAL A 191 9.13 5.77 -12.31
CA VAL A 191 9.39 6.57 -11.12
C VAL A 191 8.50 6.03 -10.00
N THR A 192 9.09 5.78 -8.84
CA THR A 192 8.36 5.31 -7.65
C THR A 192 8.54 6.30 -6.52
N GLY A 193 7.49 6.49 -5.72
CA GLY A 193 7.53 7.22 -4.47
C GLY A 193 7.71 6.30 -3.27
N GLN A 194 8.32 6.82 -2.23
CA GLN A 194 8.40 6.16 -0.93
C GLN A 194 8.07 7.17 0.16
N GLN A 195 7.24 6.75 1.11
CA GLN A 195 6.90 7.53 2.30
C GLN A 195 7.21 6.79 3.61
N ASP A 196 7.63 5.53 3.52
CA ASP A 196 8.01 4.74 4.69
C ASP A 196 9.27 5.30 5.31
N GLY A 197 9.29 5.41 6.64
CA GLY A 197 10.35 6.07 7.39
C GLY A 197 10.07 7.55 7.70
N ILE A 198 9.02 8.16 7.10
CA ILE A 198 8.56 9.49 7.49
C ILE A 198 7.44 9.32 8.52
N ALA A 199 7.64 9.89 9.71
CA ALA A 199 6.63 9.86 10.75
C ALA A 199 5.38 10.67 10.35
N ASN A 200 4.22 10.26 10.88
CA ASN A 200 2.99 11.03 10.73
C ASN A 200 3.21 12.43 11.36
N TYR A 201 2.72 13.48 10.69
CA TYR A 201 2.82 14.87 11.15
C TYR A 201 4.24 15.45 11.28
N TYR A 202 5.28 14.77 10.74
CA TYR A 202 6.66 15.22 10.83
C TYR A 202 6.91 16.62 10.23
N TYR A 203 6.03 17.06 9.33
CA TYR A 203 6.07 18.41 8.73
C TYR A 203 5.52 19.50 9.65
N GLN A 204 4.87 19.15 10.76
CA GLN A 204 4.36 20.11 11.74
C GLN A 204 5.50 20.55 12.67
N THR A 205 5.64 21.85 12.85
CA THR A 205 6.61 22.40 13.80
C THR A 205 6.10 22.15 15.22
N GLY A 206 6.74 21.22 15.93
CA GLY A 206 6.50 21.04 17.35
C GLY A 206 7.32 22.06 18.16
N TYR A 207 6.70 22.72 19.11
CA TYR A 207 7.42 23.45 20.15
C TYR A 207 7.65 22.47 21.30
N ASN A 208 8.92 22.28 21.68
CA ASN A 208 9.31 21.56 22.90
C ASN A 208 9.27 22.53 24.09
#